data_53530c40c37dc28edfd17ac2ca1f365c
#
_entry.id   53530c40c37dc28edfd17ac2ca1f365c
#
_cell.length_a   1.000
_cell.length_b   1.000
_cell.length_c   1.000
_cell.angle_alpha   90.00
_cell.angle_beta   90.00
_cell.angle_gamma   90.00
#
_symmetry.space_group_name_H-M   'P 1'
#
loop_
_entity.id
_entity.type
_entity.pdbx_description
1 polymer ?
#
loop_
_entity_poly.entity_id
_entity_poly.type
_entity_poly.pdbx_seq_one_letter_code
_entity_poly.pdbx_strand_id
1 'polypeptide(L)'
;MVKTLGFIFTFFAFLSPVWADSIQTPPPAQPVPHVVPSPPKTAAEAYILIDYNSGKIIASQNADMRVEPASLTKIMTGYVVINELSNGNISLDDMVTISPKAWKMPGSKMFIEVGKKVSVHDLIKGMVIQSGNDASVALAEHIAGSEEVFAELMNKYAESLGMTHTHYMNATGLPNPDHYTTAEDLSILARALINKFPEEYEWYAQKKFTFNGITQYNRNKLLWQDPSVDGLKTGHTESAGYCLVTSAKRDDMRLISVVLGTDSAKQRIQESQKLLNYGFRFFETHKLYQAGQRLNDARIWEGQQDTVGLGLENDLYVTIPRGQYKNLKIESTIDPKITAPVNADQPLGELTVSLNDETISQKQLVSLSPVEEGSFFKKILDQIKLLFKSLLGFLGL
;
A
#
# COMPACT_ATOMS: atom_id res chain seq x y z
N MET A 1 -68.25 -53.56 -77.62
CA MET A 1 -67.74 -54.44 -76.54
C MET A 1 -66.23 -54.24 -76.40
N VAL A 2 -65.84 -53.40 -75.53
CA VAL A 2 -64.42 -53.18 -75.26
C VAL A 2 -64.25 -53.18 -73.69
N LYS A 3 -63.49 -54.11 -73.14
CA LYS A 3 -63.20 -54.22 -71.76
C LYS A 3 -61.97 -53.31 -71.41
N THR A 4 -62.16 -52.38 -70.48
CA THR A 4 -61.12 -51.54 -69.96
C THR A 4 -60.47 -52.23 -68.71
N LEU A 5 -59.21 -52.49 -68.80
CA LEU A 5 -58.38 -53.04 -67.71
C LEU A 5 -57.77 -51.88 -66.90
N GLY A 6 -58.16 -51.73 -65.65
CA GLY A 6 -57.62 -50.76 -64.74
C GLY A 6 -56.34 -51.26 -64.10
N PHE A 7 -55.26 -50.49 -64.25
CA PHE A 7 -53.97 -50.74 -63.56
C PHE A 7 -53.95 -49.93 -62.23
N ILE A 8 -53.85 -50.62 -61.10
CA ILE A 8 -53.67 -50.01 -59.80
C ILE A 8 -52.15 -49.89 -59.57
N PHE A 9 -51.63 -48.62 -59.50
CA PHE A 9 -50.30 -48.35 -59.15
C PHE A 9 -50.23 -48.15 -57.63
N THR A 10 -49.58 -49.08 -56.90
CA THR A 10 -49.31 -49.01 -55.44
C THR A 10 -48.00 -48.22 -55.23
N PHE A 11 -48.11 -47.03 -54.64
CA PHE A 11 -46.96 -46.19 -54.28
C PHE A 11 -46.43 -46.63 -52.96
N PHE A 12 -45.27 -47.27 -52.93
CA PHE A 12 -44.53 -47.58 -51.72
C PHE A 12 -43.69 -46.34 -51.34
N ALA A 13 -44.11 -45.62 -50.28
CA ALA A 13 -43.30 -44.54 -49.69
C ALA A 13 -42.24 -45.14 -48.78
N PHE A 14 -41.00 -45.05 -49.23
CA PHE A 14 -39.83 -45.36 -48.35
C PHE A 14 -39.63 -44.18 -47.36
N LEU A 15 -40.00 -44.36 -46.08
CA LEU A 15 -39.64 -43.49 -44.99
C LEU A 15 -38.21 -43.85 -44.57
N SER A 16 -37.23 -43.00 -44.96
CA SER A 16 -35.86 -43.09 -44.44
C SER A 16 -35.86 -42.49 -43.03
N PRO A 17 -35.27 -43.14 -42.01
CA PRO A 17 -35.11 -42.56 -40.68
C PRO A 17 -34.12 -41.41 -40.78
N VAL A 18 -34.57 -40.19 -40.47
CA VAL A 18 -33.72 -39.04 -40.25
C VAL A 18 -33.03 -39.27 -38.88
N TRP A 19 -31.78 -39.60 -38.92
CA TRP A 19 -30.95 -39.59 -37.71
C TRP A 19 -30.80 -38.13 -37.30
N ALA A 20 -31.42 -37.74 -36.18
CA ALA A 20 -31.17 -36.47 -35.53
C ALA A 20 -29.77 -36.56 -34.91
N ASP A 21 -28.78 -35.94 -35.57
CA ASP A 21 -27.49 -35.68 -34.95
C ASP A 21 -27.75 -34.87 -33.67
N SER A 22 -27.54 -35.51 -32.52
CA SER A 22 -27.53 -34.81 -31.25
C SER A 22 -26.35 -33.83 -31.27
N ILE A 23 -26.66 -32.53 -31.38
CA ILE A 23 -25.69 -31.45 -31.19
C ILE A 23 -25.13 -31.64 -29.76
N GLN A 24 -23.97 -32.26 -29.67
CA GLN A 24 -23.22 -32.29 -28.41
C GLN A 24 -22.79 -30.85 -28.12
N THR A 25 -23.42 -30.26 -27.13
CA THR A 25 -22.90 -28.99 -26.56
C THR A 25 -21.45 -29.23 -26.13
N PRO A 26 -20.49 -28.41 -26.60
CA PRO A 26 -19.10 -28.56 -26.16
C PRO A 26 -19.06 -28.49 -24.63
N PRO A 27 -18.22 -29.31 -23.96
CA PRO A 27 -18.07 -29.27 -22.53
C PRO A 27 -17.72 -27.83 -22.10
N PRO A 28 -18.23 -27.35 -20.96
CA PRO A 28 -17.91 -26.01 -20.48
C PRO A 28 -16.39 -25.86 -20.47
N ALA A 29 -15.91 -24.78 -21.12
CA ALA A 29 -14.49 -24.49 -21.18
C ALA A 29 -13.94 -24.49 -19.74
N GLN A 30 -12.96 -25.35 -19.48
CA GLN A 30 -12.26 -25.34 -18.19
C GLN A 30 -11.66 -23.96 -18.00
N PRO A 31 -11.79 -23.36 -16.80
CA PRO A 31 -11.19 -22.05 -16.55
C PRO A 31 -9.70 -22.15 -16.83
N VAL A 32 -9.24 -21.37 -17.80
CA VAL A 32 -7.81 -21.26 -18.12
C VAL A 32 -7.12 -20.74 -16.88
N PRO A 33 -6.08 -21.41 -16.35
CA PRO A 33 -5.34 -20.90 -15.19
C PRO A 33 -4.92 -19.45 -15.47
N HIS A 34 -5.26 -18.52 -14.57
CA HIS A 34 -4.79 -17.14 -14.64
C HIS A 34 -3.29 -17.14 -14.35
N VAL A 35 -2.47 -17.28 -15.40
CA VAL A 35 -1.02 -17.23 -15.29
C VAL A 35 -0.60 -15.78 -15.18
N VAL A 36 -0.07 -15.38 -14.02
CA VAL A 36 0.61 -14.09 -13.87
C VAL A 36 1.98 -14.22 -14.54
N PRO A 37 2.28 -13.46 -15.60
CA PRO A 37 3.61 -13.53 -16.22
C PRO A 37 4.67 -12.98 -15.26
N SER A 38 5.93 -13.33 -15.47
CA SER A 38 7.04 -12.74 -14.73
C SER A 38 7.02 -11.21 -14.82
N PRO A 39 7.46 -10.50 -13.78
CA PRO A 39 7.61 -9.06 -13.81
C PRO A 39 8.39 -8.57 -15.02
N PRO A 40 8.06 -7.38 -15.56
CA PRO A 40 8.76 -6.86 -16.72
C PRO A 40 10.23 -6.58 -16.37
N LYS A 41 11.15 -6.90 -17.28
CA LYS A 41 12.54 -6.47 -17.16
C LYS A 41 12.62 -4.95 -17.21
N THR A 42 13.35 -4.38 -16.27
CA THR A 42 13.58 -2.92 -16.17
C THR A 42 15.05 -2.61 -16.40
N ALA A 43 15.32 -1.36 -16.78
CA ALA A 43 16.67 -0.83 -16.86
C ALA A 43 17.06 -0.06 -15.58
N ALA A 44 16.33 -0.25 -14.49
CA ALA A 44 16.66 0.30 -13.19
C ALA A 44 17.68 -0.59 -12.47
N GLU A 45 18.58 0.00 -11.71
CA GLU A 45 19.50 -0.75 -10.83
C GLU A 45 18.73 -1.45 -9.70
N ALA A 46 17.78 -0.74 -9.11
CA ALA A 46 16.88 -1.26 -8.09
C ALA A 46 15.45 -0.76 -8.31
N TYR A 47 14.46 -1.62 -7.99
CA TYR A 47 13.08 -1.20 -7.99
C TYR A 47 12.23 -2.04 -7.03
N ILE A 48 11.10 -1.48 -6.63
CA ILE A 48 10.02 -2.18 -5.97
C ILE A 48 8.66 -1.64 -6.46
N LEU A 49 7.70 -2.55 -6.59
CA LEU A 49 6.29 -2.24 -6.81
C LEU A 49 5.48 -2.88 -5.70
N ILE A 50 4.75 -2.08 -4.95
CA ILE A 50 3.89 -2.57 -3.87
C ILE A 50 2.44 -2.13 -4.08
N ASP A 51 1.52 -2.92 -3.53
CA ASP A 51 0.16 -2.45 -3.26
C ASP A 51 0.15 -1.63 -1.97
N TYR A 52 -0.45 -0.45 -2.04
CA TYR A 52 -0.53 0.47 -0.91
C TYR A 52 -1.36 -0.10 0.25
N ASN A 53 -2.53 -0.69 -0.02
CA ASN A 53 -3.46 -1.13 1.02
C ASN A 53 -2.94 -2.36 1.78
N SER A 54 -2.60 -3.43 1.06
CA SER A 54 -2.14 -4.68 1.66
C SER A 54 -0.66 -4.68 2.05
N GLY A 55 0.15 -3.79 1.45
CA GLY A 55 1.60 -3.80 1.57
C GLY A 55 2.28 -4.91 0.77
N LYS A 56 1.53 -5.68 -0.04
CA LYS A 56 2.11 -6.78 -0.83
C LYS A 56 3.14 -6.28 -1.83
N ILE A 57 4.32 -6.85 -1.80
CA ILE A 57 5.32 -6.69 -2.86
C ILE A 57 4.84 -7.48 -4.08
N ILE A 58 4.57 -6.77 -5.17
CA ILE A 58 4.12 -7.35 -6.45
C ILE A 58 5.31 -7.70 -7.33
N ALA A 59 6.34 -6.86 -7.31
CA ALA A 59 7.57 -7.08 -8.07
C ALA A 59 8.72 -6.30 -7.42
N SER A 60 9.92 -6.86 -7.43
CA SER A 60 11.11 -6.18 -6.91
C SER A 60 12.38 -6.71 -7.58
N GLN A 61 13.41 -5.88 -7.59
CA GLN A 61 14.77 -6.23 -7.97
C GLN A 61 15.72 -5.38 -7.15
N ASN A 62 16.67 -6.00 -6.43
CA ASN A 62 17.66 -5.33 -5.59
C ASN A 62 17.03 -4.31 -4.62
N ALA A 63 15.83 -4.61 -4.08
CA ALA A 63 15.03 -3.63 -3.33
C ALA A 63 15.69 -3.18 -2.02
N ASP A 64 16.56 -3.99 -1.45
CA ASP A 64 17.36 -3.77 -0.24
C ASP A 64 18.76 -3.16 -0.52
N MET A 65 19.11 -2.97 -1.80
CA MET A 65 20.39 -2.37 -2.19
C MET A 65 20.47 -0.92 -1.72
N ARG A 66 21.53 -0.58 -0.98
CA ARG A 66 21.80 0.79 -0.56
C ARG A 66 22.24 1.66 -1.74
N VAL A 67 21.57 2.78 -1.91
CA VAL A 67 21.84 3.77 -2.96
C VAL A 67 21.76 5.19 -2.40
N GLU A 68 22.35 6.15 -3.08
CA GLU A 68 22.12 7.57 -2.79
C GLU A 68 20.69 7.95 -3.16
N PRO A 69 19.90 8.54 -2.23
CA PRO A 69 18.52 8.89 -2.50
C PRO A 69 18.36 10.10 -3.44
N ALA A 70 19.39 10.93 -3.61
CA ALA A 70 19.27 12.22 -4.27
C ALA A 70 18.06 13.00 -3.68
N SER A 71 17.31 13.75 -4.50
CA SER A 71 16.14 14.50 -4.03
C SER A 71 14.93 13.64 -3.61
N LEU A 72 15.01 12.32 -3.62
CA LEU A 72 13.99 11.47 -2.95
C LEU A 72 14.02 11.68 -1.43
N THR A 73 15.15 12.11 -0.87
CA THR A 73 15.29 12.59 0.52
C THR A 73 14.16 13.54 0.93
N LYS A 74 13.70 14.38 0.01
CA LYS A 74 12.64 15.36 0.28
C LYS A 74 11.28 14.76 0.56
N ILE A 75 11.10 13.45 0.36
CA ILE A 75 9.91 12.75 0.83
C ILE A 75 9.94 12.70 2.36
N MET A 76 11.12 12.37 2.95
CA MET A 76 11.28 12.38 4.42
C MET A 76 11.27 13.81 4.96
N THR A 77 11.91 14.76 4.29
CA THR A 77 11.82 16.18 4.67
C THR A 77 10.37 16.64 4.72
N GLY A 78 9.56 16.30 3.68
CA GLY A 78 8.13 16.60 3.65
C GLY A 78 7.36 15.88 4.75
N TYR A 79 7.66 14.60 5.00
CA TYR A 79 7.03 13.83 6.07
C TYR A 79 7.22 14.50 7.44
N VAL A 80 8.46 14.91 7.77
CA VAL A 80 8.76 15.62 9.03
C VAL A 80 8.02 16.95 9.09
N VAL A 81 8.10 17.77 8.04
CA VAL A 81 7.43 19.09 7.98
C VAL A 81 5.92 18.96 8.19
N ILE A 82 5.28 18.01 7.49
CA ILE A 82 3.84 17.78 7.59
C ILE A 82 3.48 17.23 8.98
N ASN A 83 4.34 16.39 9.57
CA ASN A 83 4.11 15.92 10.93
C ASN A 83 4.15 17.06 11.95
N GLU A 84 5.07 18.01 11.82
CA GLU A 84 5.15 19.19 12.69
C GLU A 84 3.91 20.11 12.51
N LEU A 85 3.41 20.24 11.27
CA LEU A 85 2.13 20.92 10.99
C LEU A 85 0.96 20.21 11.69
N SER A 86 0.86 18.89 11.55
CA SER A 86 -0.21 18.07 12.14
C SER A 86 -0.21 18.13 13.67
N ASN A 87 0.96 18.27 14.29
CA ASN A 87 1.12 18.41 15.74
C ASN A 87 0.89 19.86 16.22
N GLY A 88 0.69 20.81 15.31
CA GLY A 88 0.52 22.24 15.66
C GLY A 88 1.80 22.95 16.11
N ASN A 89 2.98 22.33 15.89
CA ASN A 89 4.27 22.93 16.24
C ASN A 89 4.67 24.05 15.28
N ILE A 90 4.18 24.01 14.04
CA ILE A 90 4.30 25.07 13.03
C ILE A 90 2.96 25.26 12.33
N SER A 91 2.78 26.40 11.65
CA SER A 91 1.62 26.74 10.84
C SER A 91 2.00 27.02 9.39
N LEU A 92 1.07 26.79 8.46
CA LEU A 92 1.26 27.13 7.04
C LEU A 92 1.53 28.63 6.81
N ASP A 93 1.00 29.49 7.70
CA ASP A 93 1.13 30.95 7.63
C ASP A 93 2.39 31.47 8.36
N ASP A 94 3.16 30.60 9.03
CA ASP A 94 4.42 31.00 9.66
C ASP A 94 5.38 31.57 8.62
N MET A 95 5.99 32.72 8.96
CA MET A 95 6.87 33.46 8.08
C MET A 95 8.35 33.15 8.41
N VAL A 96 8.96 32.30 7.60
CA VAL A 96 10.36 31.85 7.74
C VAL A 96 11.31 32.91 7.20
N THR A 97 12.23 33.39 8.03
CA THR A 97 13.31 34.29 7.58
C THR A 97 14.40 33.47 6.91
N ILE A 98 14.68 33.79 5.65
CA ILE A 98 15.63 33.03 4.81
C ILE A 98 17.07 33.29 5.23
N SER A 99 17.78 32.25 5.61
CA SER A 99 19.19 32.30 6.00
C SER A 99 20.13 32.40 4.79
N PRO A 100 21.37 32.87 5.00
CA PRO A 100 22.40 32.81 3.97
C PRO A 100 22.71 31.39 3.50
N LYS A 101 22.59 30.36 4.39
CA LYS A 101 22.80 28.95 4.04
C LYS A 101 21.71 28.47 3.08
N ALA A 102 20.44 28.67 3.41
CA ALA A 102 19.32 28.28 2.57
C ALA A 102 19.38 28.97 1.18
N TRP A 103 19.62 30.28 1.14
CA TRP A 103 19.72 31.03 -0.10
C TRP A 103 20.87 30.58 -1.04
N LYS A 104 22.04 30.22 -0.46
CA LYS A 104 23.21 29.76 -1.22
C LYS A 104 23.12 28.35 -1.74
N MET A 105 22.13 27.56 -1.30
CA MET A 105 22.04 26.13 -1.64
C MET A 105 22.16 25.90 -3.16
N PRO A 106 23.03 24.96 -3.61
CA PRO A 106 23.19 24.61 -5.01
C PRO A 106 22.03 23.74 -5.52
N GLY A 107 22.00 23.51 -6.82
CA GLY A 107 21.04 22.62 -7.48
C GLY A 107 19.68 23.27 -7.72
N SER A 108 18.60 22.54 -7.50
CA SER A 108 17.23 23.00 -7.73
C SER A 108 16.82 24.05 -6.70
N LYS A 109 16.19 25.15 -7.16
CA LYS A 109 15.77 26.27 -6.31
C LYS A 109 14.34 26.71 -6.61
N MET A 110 13.63 27.20 -5.59
CA MET A 110 12.44 28.03 -5.78
C MET A 110 12.76 29.54 -5.92
N PHE A 111 14.04 29.92 -5.71
CA PHE A 111 14.57 31.28 -5.80
C PHE A 111 14.10 32.19 -4.66
N ILE A 112 14.26 31.71 -3.42
CA ILE A 112 14.10 32.56 -2.22
C ILE A 112 15.30 33.51 -2.06
N GLU A 113 15.09 34.67 -1.40
CA GLU A 113 16.08 35.70 -1.20
C GLU A 113 16.49 35.80 0.28
N VAL A 114 17.79 35.95 0.54
CA VAL A 114 18.35 36.07 1.88
C VAL A 114 17.70 37.24 2.65
N GLY A 115 17.35 37.02 3.91
CA GLY A 115 16.73 38.01 4.80
C GLY A 115 15.26 38.33 4.50
N LYS A 116 14.69 37.81 3.42
CA LYS A 116 13.25 37.88 3.15
C LYS A 116 12.49 36.87 3.98
N LYS A 117 11.20 37.10 4.16
CA LYS A 117 10.28 36.15 4.82
C LYS A 117 9.43 35.44 3.78
N VAL A 118 9.34 34.14 3.91
CA VAL A 118 8.54 33.26 3.03
C VAL A 118 7.66 32.35 3.90
N SER A 119 6.41 32.16 3.51
CA SER A 119 5.50 31.31 4.26
C SER A 119 5.93 29.83 4.22
N VAL A 120 5.68 29.07 5.28
CA VAL A 120 5.87 27.62 5.33
C VAL A 120 5.14 26.96 4.17
N HIS A 121 3.92 27.42 3.85
CA HIS A 121 3.13 26.93 2.72
C HIS A 121 3.87 27.06 1.36
N ASP A 122 4.45 28.23 1.07
CA ASP A 122 5.18 28.43 -0.18
C ASP A 122 6.49 27.64 -0.23
N LEU A 123 7.19 27.53 0.91
CA LEU A 123 8.40 26.71 1.01
C LEU A 123 8.09 25.23 0.75
N ILE A 124 6.99 24.68 1.31
CA ILE A 124 6.56 23.31 1.03
C ILE A 124 6.29 23.11 -0.45
N LYS A 125 5.53 24.01 -1.09
CA LYS A 125 5.26 23.93 -2.53
C LYS A 125 6.53 24.02 -3.37
N GLY A 126 7.44 24.92 -3.03
CA GLY A 126 8.75 25.03 -3.69
C GLY A 126 9.59 23.76 -3.56
N MET A 127 9.58 23.12 -2.39
CA MET A 127 10.27 21.87 -2.13
C MET A 127 9.63 20.70 -2.89
N VAL A 128 8.31 20.54 -2.82
CA VAL A 128 7.61 19.38 -3.39
C VAL A 128 7.57 19.45 -4.92
N ILE A 129 7.20 20.59 -5.48
CA ILE A 129 6.94 20.75 -6.93
C ILE A 129 8.25 20.92 -7.70
N GLN A 130 9.07 21.90 -7.32
CA GLN A 130 10.33 22.22 -8.01
C GLN A 130 11.53 21.46 -7.47
N SER A 131 11.38 20.82 -6.31
CA SER A 131 12.50 20.17 -5.61
C SER A 131 13.53 21.19 -5.06
N GLY A 132 13.07 22.37 -4.61
CA GLY A 132 13.93 23.45 -4.12
C GLY A 132 14.80 23.01 -2.94
N ASN A 133 16.12 23.05 -3.10
CA ASN A 133 17.08 22.80 -2.02
C ASN A 133 17.06 23.95 -1.02
N ASP A 134 16.95 25.17 -1.53
CA ASP A 134 16.80 26.39 -0.74
C ASP A 134 15.57 26.33 0.18
N ALA A 135 14.42 25.91 -0.34
CA ALA A 135 13.21 25.73 0.44
C ALA A 135 13.35 24.61 1.49
N SER A 136 14.01 23.50 1.14
CA SER A 136 14.22 22.36 2.05
C SER A 136 15.06 22.75 3.26
N VAL A 137 16.16 23.49 3.04
CA VAL A 137 17.02 23.96 4.12
C VAL A 137 16.33 25.03 4.97
N ALA A 138 15.58 25.95 4.35
CA ALA A 138 14.80 26.94 5.10
C ALA A 138 13.77 26.31 6.03
N LEU A 139 13.06 25.27 5.58
CA LEU A 139 12.12 24.49 6.40
C LEU A 139 12.86 23.73 7.53
N ALA A 140 13.98 23.10 7.22
CA ALA A 140 14.78 22.37 8.21
C ALA A 140 15.29 23.29 9.32
N GLU A 141 15.83 24.47 8.97
CA GLU A 141 16.28 25.47 9.92
C GLU A 141 15.14 26.04 10.76
N HIS A 142 13.97 26.25 10.16
CA HIS A 142 12.79 26.73 10.87
C HIS A 142 12.29 25.76 11.94
N ILE A 143 12.28 24.44 11.64
CA ILE A 143 11.76 23.41 12.52
C ILE A 143 12.77 23.04 13.61
N ALA A 144 14.03 22.85 13.24
CA ALA A 144 15.04 22.25 14.12
C ALA A 144 16.19 23.22 14.51
N GLY A 145 16.15 24.46 14.04
CA GLY A 145 17.20 25.46 14.26
C GLY A 145 18.43 25.28 13.37
N SER A 146 18.71 24.07 12.88
CA SER A 146 19.75 23.79 11.88
C SER A 146 19.40 22.56 11.03
N GLU A 147 20.02 22.47 9.83
CA GLU A 147 19.82 21.32 8.95
C GLU A 147 20.38 20.02 9.55
N GLU A 148 21.45 20.11 10.32
CA GLU A 148 22.10 18.97 10.99
C GLU A 148 21.16 18.35 12.02
N VAL A 149 20.56 19.15 12.91
CA VAL A 149 19.57 18.69 13.90
C VAL A 149 18.31 18.17 13.21
N PHE A 150 17.92 18.79 12.08
CA PHE A 150 16.80 18.28 11.30
C PHE A 150 17.09 16.91 10.67
N ALA A 151 18.34 16.65 10.22
CA ALA A 151 18.73 15.34 9.71
C ALA A 151 18.69 14.27 10.82
N GLU A 152 19.05 14.60 12.06
CA GLU A 152 18.86 13.70 13.20
C GLU A 152 17.38 13.37 13.44
N LEU A 153 16.52 14.38 13.31
CA LEU A 153 15.06 14.16 13.41
C LEU A 153 14.55 13.27 12.27
N MET A 154 15.03 13.47 11.04
CA MET A 154 14.70 12.58 9.89
C MET A 154 15.09 11.12 10.18
N ASN A 155 16.25 10.88 10.78
CA ASN A 155 16.72 9.55 11.13
C ASN A 155 15.85 8.90 12.23
N LYS A 156 15.39 9.65 13.24
CA LYS A 156 14.44 9.16 14.24
C LYS A 156 13.10 8.73 13.61
N TYR A 157 12.60 9.50 12.63
CA TYR A 157 11.40 9.10 11.90
C TYR A 157 11.65 7.88 11.02
N ALA A 158 12.81 7.78 10.36
CA ALA A 158 13.18 6.60 9.59
C ALA A 158 13.17 5.34 10.46
N GLU A 159 13.78 5.39 11.63
CA GLU A 159 13.78 4.30 12.61
C GLU A 159 12.35 3.94 13.05
N SER A 160 11.53 4.93 13.41
CA SER A 160 10.15 4.71 13.85
C SER A 160 9.24 4.11 12.76
N LEU A 161 9.56 4.34 11.50
CA LEU A 161 8.86 3.76 10.34
C LEU A 161 9.41 2.38 9.96
N GLY A 162 10.49 1.91 10.59
CA GLY A 162 11.14 0.64 10.25
C GLY A 162 12.04 0.69 9.01
N MET A 163 12.51 1.88 8.62
CA MET A 163 13.44 2.08 7.49
C MET A 163 14.88 1.76 7.94
N THR A 164 15.17 0.48 8.13
CA THR A 164 16.41 0.02 8.77
C THR A 164 17.67 0.13 7.92
N HIS A 165 17.52 0.43 6.62
CA HIS A 165 18.62 0.58 5.66
C HIS A 165 18.71 2.01 5.12
N THR A 166 18.25 3.00 5.88
CA THR A 166 18.24 4.41 5.50
C THR A 166 18.96 5.26 6.53
N HIS A 167 19.77 6.22 6.05
CA HIS A 167 20.41 7.23 6.88
C HIS A 167 20.46 8.57 6.15
N TYR A 168 20.02 9.62 6.81
CA TYR A 168 19.95 10.98 6.28
C TYR A 168 21.03 11.86 6.90
N MET A 169 21.76 12.60 6.06
CA MET A 169 22.78 13.58 6.45
C MET A 169 22.37 15.02 6.23
N ASN A 170 21.33 15.25 5.40
CA ASN A 170 20.83 16.58 5.06
C ASN A 170 19.37 16.50 4.60
N ALA A 171 18.70 17.66 4.50
CA ALA A 171 17.29 17.76 4.11
C ALA A 171 17.05 17.77 2.58
N THR A 172 18.11 17.76 1.77
CA THR A 172 18.04 18.01 0.33
C THR A 172 18.28 16.80 -0.55
N GLY A 173 19.10 15.85 -0.06
CA GLY A 173 19.63 14.73 -0.82
C GLY A 173 20.86 15.08 -1.65
N LEU A 174 21.60 16.12 -1.28
CA LEU A 174 22.93 16.36 -1.82
C LEU A 174 23.87 15.23 -1.38
N PRO A 175 24.84 14.86 -2.24
CA PRO A 175 25.72 13.72 -1.98
C PRO A 175 26.48 13.83 -0.65
N ASN A 176 26.48 12.72 0.09
CA ASN A 176 27.30 12.50 1.26
C ASN A 176 27.50 10.98 1.39
N PRO A 177 28.71 10.45 1.70
CA PRO A 177 28.96 9.01 1.78
C PRO A 177 28.06 8.27 2.76
N ASP A 178 27.59 8.93 3.81
CA ASP A 178 26.73 8.36 4.84
C ASP A 178 25.23 8.64 4.59
N HIS A 179 24.87 9.21 3.42
CA HIS A 179 23.51 9.51 3.03
C HIS A 179 22.98 8.47 2.05
N TYR A 180 22.25 7.49 2.53
CA TYR A 180 21.77 6.35 1.75
C TYR A 180 20.35 5.92 2.12
N THR A 181 19.74 5.18 1.23
CA THR A 181 18.42 4.55 1.38
C THR A 181 18.31 3.29 0.51
N THR A 182 17.14 2.64 0.51
CA THR A 182 16.82 1.52 -0.37
C THR A 182 15.47 1.74 -1.05
N ALA A 183 15.18 0.96 -2.10
CA ALA A 183 13.86 1.01 -2.74
C ALA A 183 12.75 0.55 -1.78
N GLU A 184 13.03 -0.43 -0.93
CA GLU A 184 12.10 -0.93 0.08
C GLU A 184 11.78 0.16 1.10
N ASP A 185 12.79 0.78 1.72
CA ASP A 185 12.59 1.84 2.72
C ASP A 185 11.82 3.04 2.14
N LEU A 186 12.13 3.44 0.88
CA LEU A 186 11.38 4.50 0.21
C LEU A 186 9.91 4.13 -0.04
N SER A 187 9.60 2.84 -0.25
CA SER A 187 8.23 2.37 -0.38
C SER A 187 7.47 2.43 0.95
N ILE A 188 8.14 2.10 2.06
CA ILE A 188 7.62 2.26 3.43
C ILE A 188 7.30 3.73 3.70
N LEU A 189 8.24 4.63 3.43
CA LEU A 189 8.07 6.07 3.62
C LEU A 189 6.91 6.63 2.77
N ALA A 190 6.85 6.26 1.49
CA ALA A 190 5.79 6.72 0.60
C ALA A 190 4.41 6.25 1.09
N ARG A 191 4.31 4.99 1.53
CA ARG A 191 3.09 4.44 2.11
C ARG A 191 2.68 5.16 3.39
N ALA A 192 3.64 5.42 4.27
CA ALA A 192 3.41 6.14 5.53
C ALA A 192 2.92 7.58 5.28
N LEU A 193 3.54 8.30 4.34
CA LEU A 193 3.15 9.66 3.96
C LEU A 193 1.70 9.71 3.47
N ILE A 194 1.33 8.83 2.54
CA ILE A 194 -0.02 8.78 1.96
C ILE A 194 -1.07 8.39 3.02
N ASN A 195 -0.72 7.45 3.91
CA ASN A 195 -1.64 6.97 4.94
C ASN A 195 -1.90 8.00 6.04
N LYS A 196 -0.83 8.62 6.51
CA LYS A 196 -0.91 9.51 7.68
C LYS A 196 -1.38 10.92 7.33
N PHE A 197 -1.08 11.40 6.11
CA PHE A 197 -1.29 12.78 5.69
C PHE A 197 -1.99 12.86 4.31
N PRO A 198 -3.19 12.29 4.17
CA PRO A 198 -3.85 12.19 2.86
C PRO A 198 -4.19 13.57 2.26
N GLU A 199 -4.47 14.58 3.07
CA GLU A 199 -4.78 15.94 2.61
C GLU A 199 -3.53 16.66 2.09
N GLU A 200 -2.43 16.63 2.84
CA GLU A 200 -1.16 17.26 2.45
C GLU A 200 -0.48 16.51 1.31
N TYR A 201 -0.78 15.22 1.19
CA TYR A 201 -0.30 14.43 0.06
C TYR A 201 -0.77 15.00 -1.29
N GLU A 202 -1.91 15.66 -1.36
CA GLU A 202 -2.41 16.31 -2.58
C GLU A 202 -1.44 17.38 -3.15
N TRP A 203 -0.56 17.93 -2.33
CA TRP A 203 0.46 18.87 -2.82
C TRP A 203 1.43 18.22 -3.81
N TYR A 204 1.68 16.92 -3.69
CA TYR A 204 2.55 16.17 -4.60
C TYR A 204 1.96 15.97 -6.00
N ALA A 205 0.64 16.06 -6.14
CA ALA A 205 -0.08 16.01 -7.41
C ALA A 205 -0.07 17.37 -8.16
N GLN A 206 0.31 18.46 -7.50
CA GLN A 206 0.29 19.80 -8.12
C GLN A 206 1.30 19.89 -9.25
N LYS A 207 0.80 20.30 -10.43
CA LYS A 207 1.59 20.31 -11.68
C LYS A 207 2.49 21.53 -11.80
N LYS A 208 2.13 22.67 -11.19
CA LYS A 208 2.87 23.93 -11.25
C LYS A 208 2.71 24.73 -9.97
N PHE A 209 3.66 25.60 -9.72
CA PHE A 209 3.67 26.56 -8.63
C PHE A 209 4.31 27.87 -9.11
N THR A 210 3.78 29.01 -8.70
CA THR A 210 4.32 30.35 -9.03
C THR A 210 4.71 31.04 -7.75
N PHE A 211 5.97 31.45 -7.66
CA PHE A 211 6.51 32.23 -6.56
C PHE A 211 7.31 33.43 -7.11
N ASN A 212 7.10 34.61 -6.57
CA ASN A 212 7.74 35.86 -7.03
C ASN A 212 7.71 36.07 -8.57
N GLY A 213 6.57 35.75 -9.21
CA GLY A 213 6.39 35.84 -10.64
C GLY A 213 7.06 34.72 -11.46
N ILE A 214 7.79 33.80 -10.83
CA ILE A 214 8.45 32.67 -11.49
C ILE A 214 7.55 31.46 -11.41
N THR A 215 7.04 30.97 -12.55
CA THR A 215 6.26 29.72 -12.63
C THR A 215 7.20 28.56 -12.88
N GLN A 216 7.12 27.56 -12.00
CA GLN A 216 7.89 26.31 -12.05
C GLN A 216 6.96 25.10 -12.14
N TYR A 217 7.42 24.04 -12.80
CA TYR A 217 6.62 22.85 -13.07
C TYR A 217 7.14 21.65 -12.31
N ASN A 218 6.21 20.78 -11.88
CA ASN A 218 6.56 19.54 -11.22
C ASN A 218 7.48 18.70 -12.13
N ARG A 219 8.51 18.11 -11.53
CA ARG A 219 9.49 17.31 -12.25
C ARG A 219 9.00 15.90 -12.55
N ASN A 220 7.96 15.42 -11.86
CA ASN A 220 7.30 14.15 -12.16
C ASN A 220 6.41 14.29 -13.39
N LYS A 221 6.92 13.92 -14.56
CA LYS A 221 6.19 14.04 -15.83
C LYS A 221 5.05 13.01 -15.97
N LEU A 222 4.99 11.97 -15.15
CA LEU A 222 3.85 11.03 -15.13
C LEU A 222 2.54 11.72 -14.75
N LEU A 223 2.57 12.79 -13.95
CA LEU A 223 1.38 13.59 -13.62
C LEU A 223 0.62 14.12 -14.85
N TRP A 224 1.30 14.26 -16.01
CA TRP A 224 0.67 14.67 -17.27
C TRP A 224 0.35 13.50 -18.20
N GLN A 225 1.07 12.37 -18.06
CA GLN A 225 0.98 11.24 -18.98
C GLN A 225 -0.02 10.19 -18.55
N ASP A 226 -0.22 10.03 -17.22
CA ASP A 226 -1.15 9.05 -16.65
C ASP A 226 -2.04 9.74 -15.61
N PRO A 227 -3.35 9.88 -15.87
CA PRO A 227 -4.28 10.54 -14.96
C PRO A 227 -4.48 9.80 -13.62
N SER A 228 -4.08 8.53 -13.55
CA SER A 228 -4.12 7.76 -12.29
C SER A 228 -2.96 8.11 -11.34
N VAL A 229 -1.90 8.79 -11.83
CA VAL A 229 -0.74 9.17 -11.04
C VAL A 229 -1.02 10.45 -10.26
N ASP A 230 -0.80 10.41 -8.94
CA ASP A 230 -1.03 11.52 -8.01
C ASP A 230 0.20 11.90 -7.16
N GLY A 231 1.37 11.36 -7.46
CA GLY A 231 2.64 11.62 -6.77
C GLY A 231 3.77 10.82 -7.37
N LEU A 232 4.94 10.83 -6.83
CA LEU A 232 5.43 11.49 -5.61
C LEU A 232 6.59 12.42 -5.92
N LYS A 233 7.80 11.84 -6.08
CA LYS A 233 9.04 12.61 -6.13
C LYS A 233 10.07 12.04 -7.08
N THR A 234 10.79 12.93 -7.78
CA THR A 234 11.96 12.58 -8.59
C THR A 234 13.25 12.86 -7.83
N GLY A 235 14.29 12.06 -8.10
CA GLY A 235 15.67 12.26 -7.67
C GLY A 235 16.63 12.23 -8.86
N HIS A 236 17.75 12.95 -8.75
CA HIS A 236 18.88 12.84 -9.68
C HIS A 236 20.13 13.46 -9.07
N THR A 237 21.22 12.71 -9.08
CA THR A 237 22.61 13.14 -9.02
C THR A 237 23.38 12.34 -10.08
N GLU A 238 24.64 12.68 -10.36
CA GLU A 238 25.45 11.90 -11.31
C GLU A 238 25.68 10.48 -10.78
N SER A 239 25.87 10.32 -9.45
CA SER A 239 26.09 9.03 -8.82
C SER A 239 24.81 8.21 -8.65
N ALA A 240 23.69 8.84 -8.29
CA ALA A 240 22.40 8.14 -8.07
C ALA A 240 21.67 7.78 -9.37
N GLY A 241 22.08 8.35 -10.52
CA GLY A 241 21.30 8.26 -11.75
C GLY A 241 19.93 8.94 -11.63
N TYR A 242 18.97 8.56 -12.45
CA TYR A 242 17.61 9.12 -12.43
C TYR A 242 16.67 8.22 -11.66
N CYS A 243 16.07 8.77 -10.59
CA CYS A 243 15.21 8.06 -9.67
C CYS A 243 13.79 8.65 -9.66
N LEU A 244 12.78 7.79 -9.35
CA LEU A 244 11.39 8.20 -9.23
C LEU A 244 10.65 7.32 -8.24
N VAL A 245 10.02 7.93 -7.25
CA VAL A 245 8.94 7.31 -6.47
C VAL A 245 7.61 7.79 -7.05
N THR A 246 6.73 6.86 -7.39
CA THR A 246 5.43 7.17 -8.01
C THR A 246 4.31 6.46 -7.27
N SER A 247 3.20 7.15 -7.06
CA SER A 247 1.93 6.56 -6.64
C SER A 247 0.89 6.75 -7.75
N ALA A 248 0.08 5.72 -7.96
CA ALA A 248 -1.04 5.75 -8.88
C ALA A 248 -2.24 5.03 -8.27
N LYS A 249 -3.46 5.56 -8.48
CA LYS A 249 -4.70 4.96 -8.01
C LYS A 249 -5.64 4.72 -9.18
N ARG A 250 -6.12 3.46 -9.32
CA ARG A 250 -7.17 3.07 -10.27
C ARG A 250 -8.24 2.32 -9.51
N ASP A 251 -9.45 2.84 -9.52
CA ASP A 251 -10.56 2.35 -8.71
C ASP A 251 -10.14 2.27 -7.22
N ASP A 252 -10.29 1.12 -6.58
CA ASP A 252 -9.92 0.90 -5.17
C ASP A 252 -8.47 0.46 -4.96
N MET A 253 -7.72 0.21 -6.02
CA MET A 253 -6.33 -0.23 -5.95
C MET A 253 -5.38 0.97 -6.11
N ARG A 254 -4.44 1.11 -5.17
CA ARG A 254 -3.33 2.06 -5.25
C ARG A 254 -2.01 1.32 -5.27
N LEU A 255 -1.15 1.65 -6.21
CA LEU A 255 0.20 1.11 -6.33
C LEU A 255 1.24 2.19 -6.04
N ILE A 256 2.33 1.77 -5.40
CA ILE A 256 3.53 2.57 -5.22
C ILE A 256 4.67 1.88 -5.97
N SER A 257 5.33 2.63 -6.84
CA SER A 257 6.50 2.18 -7.60
C SER A 257 7.71 3.03 -7.23
N VAL A 258 8.81 2.39 -6.84
CA VAL A 258 10.11 3.03 -6.63
C VAL A 258 11.05 2.51 -7.72
N VAL A 259 11.65 3.40 -8.48
CA VAL A 259 12.61 3.12 -9.57
C VAL A 259 13.87 3.94 -9.31
N LEU A 260 15.02 3.27 -9.19
CA LEU A 260 16.31 3.86 -8.83
C LEU A 260 17.38 3.52 -9.88
N GLY A 261 18.32 4.45 -10.11
CA GLY A 261 19.51 4.20 -10.92
C GLY A 261 19.22 3.99 -12.41
N THR A 262 18.34 4.78 -13.03
CA THR A 262 18.17 4.75 -14.49
C THR A 262 19.05 5.78 -15.18
N ASP A 263 19.37 5.58 -16.48
CA ASP A 263 20.31 6.42 -17.24
C ASP A 263 19.71 7.78 -17.66
N SER A 264 18.40 7.96 -17.61
CA SER A 264 17.77 9.19 -18.08
C SER A 264 16.42 9.51 -17.43
N ALA A 265 16.04 10.79 -17.46
CA ALA A 265 14.73 11.25 -17.01
C ALA A 265 13.57 10.61 -17.79
N LYS A 266 13.76 10.23 -19.06
CA LYS A 266 12.77 9.51 -19.85
C LYS A 266 12.65 8.06 -19.40
N GLN A 267 13.77 7.43 -19.13
CA GLN A 267 13.81 6.01 -18.74
C GLN A 267 13.15 5.77 -17.39
N ARG A 268 13.42 6.57 -16.33
CA ARG A 268 12.74 6.43 -15.03
C ARG A 268 11.21 6.52 -15.16
N ILE A 269 10.69 7.36 -16.08
CA ILE A 269 9.27 7.50 -16.34
C ILE A 269 8.73 6.22 -17.01
N GLN A 270 9.43 5.72 -18.03
CA GLN A 270 9.04 4.52 -18.77
C GLN A 270 9.04 3.28 -17.89
N GLU A 271 10.08 3.12 -17.04
CA GLU A 271 10.18 1.98 -16.15
C GLU A 271 9.11 2.03 -15.04
N SER A 272 8.84 3.21 -14.45
CA SER A 272 7.75 3.36 -13.49
C SER A 272 6.38 3.05 -14.12
N GLN A 273 6.11 3.55 -15.33
CA GLN A 273 4.85 3.27 -16.05
C GLN A 273 4.71 1.77 -16.37
N LYS A 274 5.80 1.12 -16.77
CA LYS A 274 5.85 -0.32 -17.05
C LYS A 274 5.47 -1.16 -15.83
N LEU A 275 6.03 -0.82 -14.66
CA LEU A 275 5.73 -1.48 -13.40
C LEU A 275 4.27 -1.24 -12.97
N LEU A 276 3.79 0.00 -13.01
CA LEU A 276 2.40 0.33 -12.68
C LEU A 276 1.41 -0.44 -13.56
N ASN A 277 1.65 -0.45 -14.89
CA ASN A 277 0.80 -1.18 -15.83
C ASN A 277 0.79 -2.69 -15.57
N TYR A 278 1.94 -3.27 -15.20
CA TYR A 278 2.03 -4.67 -14.81
C TYR A 278 1.15 -4.94 -13.57
N GLY A 279 1.31 -4.16 -12.51
CA GLY A 279 0.54 -4.35 -11.27
C GLY A 279 -0.96 -4.24 -11.52
N PHE A 280 -1.44 -3.16 -12.14
CA PHE A 280 -2.86 -2.95 -12.41
C PHE A 280 -3.46 -3.96 -13.40
N ARG A 281 -2.66 -4.50 -14.33
CA ARG A 281 -3.15 -5.48 -15.31
C ARG A 281 -3.35 -6.85 -14.71
N PHE A 282 -2.43 -7.29 -13.84
CA PHE A 282 -2.38 -8.68 -13.41
C PHE A 282 -2.84 -8.90 -11.97
N PHE A 283 -3.00 -7.83 -11.18
CA PHE A 283 -3.39 -7.91 -9.78
C PHE A 283 -4.64 -7.08 -9.51
N GLU A 284 -5.31 -7.43 -8.42
CA GLU A 284 -6.44 -6.71 -7.86
C GLU A 284 -6.37 -6.76 -6.34
N THR A 285 -6.86 -5.70 -5.69
CA THR A 285 -6.86 -5.57 -4.23
C THR A 285 -8.29 -5.54 -3.74
N HIS A 286 -8.57 -6.35 -2.71
CA HIS A 286 -9.88 -6.45 -2.09
C HIS A 286 -9.80 -6.15 -0.61
N LYS A 287 -10.71 -5.32 -0.12
CA LYS A 287 -10.98 -5.16 1.30
C LYS A 287 -11.86 -6.32 1.75
N LEU A 288 -11.32 -7.21 2.57
CA LEU A 288 -12.05 -8.36 3.08
C LEU A 288 -12.89 -7.99 4.30
N TYR A 289 -12.30 -7.25 5.26
CA TYR A 289 -12.96 -6.86 6.50
C TYR A 289 -12.59 -5.44 6.90
N GLN A 290 -13.51 -4.80 7.58
CA GLN A 290 -13.30 -3.47 8.17
C GLN A 290 -12.79 -3.60 9.60
N ALA A 291 -11.97 -2.65 10.06
CA ALA A 291 -11.56 -2.50 11.44
C ALA A 291 -12.79 -2.47 12.38
N GLY A 292 -12.71 -3.18 13.50
CA GLY A 292 -13.80 -3.27 14.47
C GLY A 292 -15.04 -4.07 14.03
N GLN A 293 -15.05 -4.63 12.80
CA GLN A 293 -16.13 -5.52 12.36
C GLN A 293 -16.12 -6.81 13.17
N ARG A 294 -17.28 -7.19 13.75
CA ARG A 294 -17.44 -8.46 14.47
C ARG A 294 -17.42 -9.62 13.47
N LEU A 295 -16.43 -10.49 13.61
CA LEU A 295 -16.19 -11.64 12.72
C LEU A 295 -16.56 -12.97 13.38
N ASN A 296 -16.22 -13.14 14.65
CA ASN A 296 -16.44 -14.34 15.43
C ASN A 296 -16.89 -14.01 16.84
N ASP A 297 -17.35 -15.03 17.57
CA ASP A 297 -17.62 -14.97 18.99
C ASP A 297 -16.73 -15.98 19.73
N ALA A 298 -16.03 -15.51 20.76
CA ALA A 298 -15.24 -16.36 21.64
C ALA A 298 -15.97 -16.63 22.94
N ARG A 299 -15.92 -17.87 23.43
CA ARG A 299 -16.40 -18.26 24.76
C ARG A 299 -15.46 -17.71 25.83
N ILE A 300 -16.03 -16.99 26.81
CA ILE A 300 -15.30 -16.49 27.98
C ILE A 300 -15.72 -17.29 29.21
N TRP A 301 -14.72 -17.80 29.93
CA TRP A 301 -14.90 -18.46 31.20
C TRP A 301 -14.72 -17.48 32.35
N GLU A 302 -15.47 -17.69 33.44
CA GLU A 302 -15.38 -16.89 34.67
C GLU A 302 -15.70 -15.40 34.47
N GLY A 303 -16.25 -15.00 33.30
CA GLY A 303 -16.59 -13.63 33.00
C GLY A 303 -18.03 -13.24 33.38
N GLN A 304 -18.29 -11.92 33.48
CA GLN A 304 -19.65 -11.40 33.60
C GLN A 304 -20.49 -11.78 32.37
N GLN A 305 -19.88 -11.80 31.20
CA GLN A 305 -20.46 -12.24 29.95
C GLN A 305 -19.91 -13.62 29.54
N ASP A 306 -20.75 -14.40 28.88
CA ASP A 306 -20.36 -15.75 28.42
C ASP A 306 -19.56 -15.73 27.11
N THR A 307 -19.65 -14.66 26.35
CA THR A 307 -18.99 -14.50 25.06
C THR A 307 -18.51 -13.08 24.84
N VAL A 308 -17.47 -12.92 24.02
CA VAL A 308 -17.01 -11.62 23.50
C VAL A 308 -16.91 -11.69 21.98
N GLY A 309 -17.29 -10.60 21.30
CA GLY A 309 -17.09 -10.46 19.87
C GLY A 309 -15.60 -10.28 19.54
N LEU A 310 -15.14 -10.94 18.49
CA LEU A 310 -13.79 -10.80 17.96
C LEU A 310 -13.81 -10.10 16.61
N GLY A 311 -12.81 -9.28 16.37
CA GLY A 311 -12.61 -8.53 15.12
C GLY A 311 -11.13 -8.25 14.84
N LEU A 312 -10.87 -7.32 13.96
CA LEU A 312 -9.53 -6.87 13.60
C LEU A 312 -9.34 -5.41 14.02
N GLU A 313 -8.15 -5.05 14.49
CA GLU A 313 -7.80 -3.67 14.81
C GLU A 313 -7.79 -2.76 13.59
N ASN A 314 -7.38 -3.29 12.43
CA ASN A 314 -7.23 -2.56 11.19
C ASN A 314 -8.01 -3.21 10.05
N ASP A 315 -8.31 -2.45 9.01
CA ASP A 315 -8.87 -2.98 7.77
C ASP A 315 -7.98 -4.09 7.21
N LEU A 316 -8.58 -5.17 6.75
CA LEU A 316 -7.86 -6.25 6.09
C LEU A 316 -8.04 -6.15 4.58
N TYR A 317 -6.94 -5.88 3.91
CA TYR A 317 -6.84 -5.93 2.46
C TYR A 317 -5.96 -7.10 2.01
N VAL A 318 -6.32 -7.68 0.88
CA VAL A 318 -5.49 -8.67 0.19
C VAL A 318 -5.31 -8.27 -1.27
N THR A 319 -4.10 -8.46 -1.78
CA THR A 319 -3.77 -8.26 -3.20
C THR A 319 -3.44 -9.61 -3.80
N ILE A 320 -4.19 -9.98 -4.83
CA ILE A 320 -4.15 -11.30 -5.45
C ILE A 320 -4.07 -11.17 -6.98
N PRO A 321 -3.68 -12.21 -7.69
CA PRO A 321 -3.82 -12.27 -9.14
C PRO A 321 -5.28 -12.05 -9.53
N ARG A 322 -5.50 -11.25 -10.57
CA ARG A 322 -6.83 -10.87 -11.03
C ARG A 322 -7.69 -12.09 -11.38
N GLY A 323 -8.95 -12.06 -10.92
CA GLY A 323 -9.91 -13.13 -11.15
C GLY A 323 -9.79 -14.35 -10.23
N GLN A 324 -8.92 -14.30 -9.22
CA GLN A 324 -8.76 -15.40 -8.26
C GLN A 324 -9.49 -15.19 -6.92
N TYR A 325 -10.31 -14.18 -6.80
CA TYR A 325 -11.04 -13.87 -5.56
C TYR A 325 -11.84 -15.07 -5.01
N LYS A 326 -12.45 -15.87 -5.90
CA LYS A 326 -13.23 -17.07 -5.52
C LYS A 326 -12.39 -18.22 -4.92
N ASN A 327 -11.09 -18.18 -5.11
CA ASN A 327 -10.15 -19.18 -4.59
C ASN A 327 -9.60 -18.82 -3.21
N LEU A 328 -10.02 -17.70 -2.65
CA LEU A 328 -9.65 -17.31 -1.29
C LEU A 328 -10.36 -18.22 -0.29
N LYS A 329 -9.59 -18.68 0.69
CA LYS A 329 -10.09 -19.36 1.89
C LYS A 329 -9.76 -18.49 3.09
N ILE A 330 -10.73 -18.35 4.00
CA ILE A 330 -10.57 -17.56 5.22
C ILE A 330 -10.93 -18.46 6.39
N GLU A 331 -9.98 -18.64 7.28
CA GLU A 331 -10.11 -19.50 8.45
C GLU A 331 -9.77 -18.71 9.71
N SER A 332 -10.48 -18.98 10.81
CA SER A 332 -10.20 -18.38 12.11
C SER A 332 -9.89 -19.45 13.13
N THR A 333 -8.81 -19.28 13.87
CA THR A 333 -8.45 -20.10 15.02
C THR A 333 -8.60 -19.22 16.25
N ILE A 334 -9.44 -19.67 17.22
CA ILE A 334 -9.71 -18.96 18.45
C ILE A 334 -9.11 -19.75 19.61
N ASP A 335 -8.55 -19.06 20.58
CA ASP A 335 -7.99 -19.71 21.77
C ASP A 335 -9.04 -20.59 22.45
N PRO A 336 -8.73 -21.85 22.72
CA PRO A 336 -9.71 -22.83 23.19
C PRO A 336 -10.20 -22.56 24.61
N LYS A 337 -9.44 -21.77 25.39
CA LYS A 337 -9.75 -21.41 26.78
C LYS A 337 -9.38 -19.96 27.06
N ILE A 338 -10.37 -19.10 26.99
CA ILE A 338 -10.23 -17.68 27.36
C ILE A 338 -10.94 -17.47 28.69
N THR A 339 -10.22 -16.90 29.66
CA THR A 339 -10.73 -16.64 31.02
C THR A 339 -10.74 -15.14 31.28
N ALA A 340 -11.79 -14.64 31.90
CA ALA A 340 -11.89 -13.24 32.34
C ALA A 340 -10.87 -12.93 33.45
N PRO A 341 -10.37 -11.66 33.54
CA PRO A 341 -10.80 -10.53 32.75
C PRO A 341 -10.19 -10.54 31.32
N VAL A 342 -10.90 -9.97 30.35
CA VAL A 342 -10.43 -9.74 28.98
C VAL A 342 -10.44 -8.24 28.75
N ASN A 343 -9.31 -7.69 28.32
CA ASN A 343 -9.21 -6.27 27.96
C ASN A 343 -9.72 -6.04 26.52
N ALA A 344 -10.13 -4.80 26.22
CA ALA A 344 -10.33 -4.40 24.83
C ALA A 344 -9.03 -4.58 24.03
N ASP A 345 -9.14 -4.91 22.75
CA ASP A 345 -8.04 -5.15 21.82
C ASP A 345 -7.04 -6.27 22.24
N GLN A 346 -7.45 -7.09 23.21
CA GLN A 346 -6.64 -8.26 23.61
C GLN A 346 -6.66 -9.30 22.50
N PRO A 347 -5.48 -9.81 22.02
CA PRO A 347 -5.40 -10.91 21.08
C PRO A 347 -5.98 -12.21 21.68
N LEU A 348 -6.93 -12.83 21.00
CA LEU A 348 -7.63 -14.03 21.45
C LEU A 348 -7.76 -15.11 20.36
N GLY A 349 -7.11 -14.88 19.23
CA GLY A 349 -7.12 -15.81 18.11
C GLY A 349 -6.41 -15.25 16.89
N GLU A 350 -6.52 -15.95 15.78
CA GLU A 350 -5.88 -15.61 14.52
C GLU A 350 -6.84 -15.80 13.34
N LEU A 351 -6.79 -14.89 12.38
CA LEU A 351 -7.46 -15.00 11.09
C LEU A 351 -6.41 -15.24 10.01
N THR A 352 -6.54 -16.37 9.31
CA THR A 352 -5.66 -16.75 8.21
C THR A 352 -6.41 -16.63 6.89
N VAL A 353 -5.79 -15.96 5.91
CA VAL A 353 -6.28 -15.89 4.53
C VAL A 353 -5.31 -16.65 3.64
N SER A 354 -5.83 -17.61 2.89
CA SER A 354 -5.06 -18.44 1.95
C SER A 354 -5.60 -18.30 0.53
N LEU A 355 -4.71 -18.39 -0.45
CA LEU A 355 -5.03 -18.48 -1.87
C LEU A 355 -4.41 -19.76 -2.45
N ASN A 356 -5.23 -20.67 -2.98
CA ASN A 356 -4.78 -21.97 -3.49
C ASN A 356 -3.90 -22.74 -2.48
N ASP A 357 -4.33 -22.75 -1.21
CA ASP A 357 -3.67 -23.40 -0.06
C ASP A 357 -2.34 -22.72 0.38
N GLU A 358 -1.94 -21.62 -0.22
CA GLU A 358 -0.82 -20.79 0.22
C GLU A 358 -1.33 -19.65 1.13
N THR A 359 -0.78 -19.53 2.33
CA THR A 359 -1.13 -18.42 3.24
C THR A 359 -0.60 -17.10 2.71
N ILE A 360 -1.51 -16.15 2.47
CA ILE A 360 -1.19 -14.82 1.94
C ILE A 360 -1.32 -13.71 2.97
N SER A 361 -2.03 -13.96 4.08
CA SER A 361 -2.15 -13.01 5.20
C SER A 361 -2.52 -13.74 6.48
N GLN A 362 -1.94 -13.29 7.60
CA GLN A 362 -2.29 -13.69 8.96
C GLN A 362 -2.50 -12.43 9.80
N LYS A 363 -3.60 -12.38 10.57
CA LYS A 363 -3.94 -11.24 11.43
C LYS A 363 -4.48 -11.72 12.75
N GLN A 364 -4.12 -11.05 13.83
CA GLN A 364 -4.67 -11.34 15.15
C GLN A 364 -6.15 -10.96 15.21
N LEU A 365 -6.97 -11.84 15.74
CA LEU A 365 -8.32 -11.55 16.16
C LEU A 365 -8.29 -11.01 17.58
N VAL A 366 -8.80 -9.81 17.76
CA VAL A 366 -8.81 -9.12 19.05
C VAL A 366 -10.23 -9.00 19.60
N SER A 367 -10.34 -8.89 20.92
CA SER A 367 -11.61 -8.60 21.59
C SER A 367 -12.12 -7.21 21.23
N LEU A 368 -13.39 -7.09 20.84
CA LEU A 368 -14.02 -5.82 20.48
C LEU A 368 -14.54 -5.04 21.69
N SER A 369 -14.54 -5.66 22.87
CA SER A 369 -14.96 -5.04 24.12
C SER A 369 -14.32 -5.74 25.31
N PRO A 370 -14.13 -5.04 26.45
CA PRO A 370 -13.65 -5.70 27.65
C PRO A 370 -14.72 -6.62 28.27
N VAL A 371 -14.28 -7.65 28.97
CA VAL A 371 -15.15 -8.53 29.78
C VAL A 371 -14.57 -8.62 31.18
N GLU A 372 -15.31 -8.08 32.15
CA GLU A 372 -14.95 -8.11 33.56
C GLU A 372 -15.14 -9.51 34.16
N GLU A 373 -14.49 -9.75 35.30
CA GLU A 373 -14.66 -10.99 36.06
C GLU A 373 -16.12 -11.16 36.54
N GLY A 374 -16.62 -12.36 36.43
CA GLY A 374 -17.92 -12.78 36.94
C GLY A 374 -17.96 -12.88 38.46
N SER A 375 -19.20 -13.04 39.01
CA SER A 375 -19.39 -13.26 40.43
C SER A 375 -18.68 -14.55 40.91
N PHE A 376 -18.42 -14.62 42.22
CA PHE A 376 -17.82 -15.82 42.84
C PHE A 376 -18.53 -17.13 42.47
N PHE A 377 -19.87 -17.12 42.47
CA PHE A 377 -20.66 -18.31 42.10
C PHE A 377 -20.50 -18.67 40.61
N LYS A 378 -20.43 -17.67 39.73
CA LYS A 378 -20.20 -17.85 38.30
C LYS A 378 -18.83 -18.51 38.04
N LYS A 379 -17.80 -18.06 38.74
CA LYS A 379 -16.44 -18.61 38.62
C LYS A 379 -16.42 -20.09 39.03
N ILE A 380 -17.00 -20.44 40.18
CA ILE A 380 -17.09 -21.86 40.63
C ILE A 380 -17.84 -22.70 39.62
N LEU A 381 -18.98 -22.24 39.11
CA LEU A 381 -19.78 -22.98 38.14
C LEU A 381 -18.99 -23.21 36.83
N ASP A 382 -18.29 -22.23 36.36
CA ASP A 382 -17.49 -22.32 35.12
C ASP A 382 -16.27 -23.23 35.33
N GLN A 383 -15.62 -23.20 36.51
CA GLN A 383 -14.53 -24.16 36.84
C GLN A 383 -15.01 -25.61 36.85
N ILE A 384 -16.21 -25.88 37.43
CA ILE A 384 -16.83 -27.20 37.39
C ILE A 384 -17.08 -27.65 35.96
N LYS A 385 -17.65 -26.77 35.09
CA LYS A 385 -17.87 -27.09 33.68
C LYS A 385 -16.56 -27.40 32.94
N LEU A 386 -15.49 -26.61 33.19
CA LEU A 386 -14.17 -26.85 32.61
C LEU A 386 -13.59 -28.19 33.03
N LEU A 387 -13.75 -28.58 34.32
CA LEU A 387 -13.33 -29.90 34.83
C LEU A 387 -14.05 -31.04 34.10
N PHE A 388 -15.39 -30.95 33.96
CA PHE A 388 -16.17 -31.92 33.21
C PHE A 388 -15.76 -32.01 31.75
N LYS A 389 -15.53 -30.87 31.08
CA LYS A 389 -15.05 -30.85 29.69
C LYS A 389 -13.69 -31.52 29.54
N SER A 390 -12.79 -31.32 30.49
CA SER A 390 -11.46 -31.94 30.51
C SER A 390 -11.58 -33.49 30.70
N LEU A 391 -12.46 -33.92 31.60
CA LEU A 391 -12.71 -35.36 31.84
C LEU A 391 -13.33 -36.06 30.62
N LEU A 392 -14.31 -35.46 29.96
CA LEU A 392 -14.91 -35.97 28.74
C LEU A 392 -13.89 -36.05 27.59
N GLY A 393 -13.05 -35.03 27.42
CA GLY A 393 -11.97 -35.04 26.45
C GLY A 393 -10.92 -36.15 26.72
N PHE A 394 -10.66 -36.48 28.00
CA PHE A 394 -9.77 -37.59 28.37
C PHE A 394 -10.38 -38.95 28.06
N LEU A 395 -11.72 -39.06 28.13
CA LEU A 395 -12.47 -40.30 27.84
C LEU A 395 -12.77 -40.50 26.35
N GLY A 396 -12.39 -39.57 25.48
CA GLY A 396 -12.63 -39.63 24.04
C GLY A 396 -14.11 -39.48 23.66
N LEU A 397 -14.93 -38.86 24.51
CA LEU A 397 -16.36 -38.64 24.35
C LEU A 397 -16.65 -37.20 23.95
#